data_f1955df22dcdbad83140d077363cd3d1
#
_entry.id   f1955df22dcdbad83140d077363cd3d1
#
_cell.length_a   1.000
_cell.length_b   1.000
_cell.length_c   1.000
_cell.angle_alpha   90.00
_cell.angle_beta   90.00
_cell.angle_gamma   90.00
#
_symmetry.space_group_name_H-M   'P 1'
#
loop_
_entity.id
_entity.type
_entity.pdbx_description
1 polymer ?
#
loop_
_entity_poly.entity_id
_entity_poly.type
_entity_poly.pdbx_seq_one_letter_code
_entity_poly.pdbx_strand_id
1 'polypeptide(L)'
;MEYSQARIKEIHDLVYQKYLTKYPDKMSRFTHIEGVAKMAKYLAGIYNVDESKAEICGLIHDYYKYESEDEMKKLINPKDLDECLEYPVLFHSYASSEALENVFDIHDVEMKSAIRNHVFGHLNMTRLEEIVLISDYTEENRTYKSCIEARNTLLSGNLDKAILDSTKDTVKYVIKKGGKPHPLQYDIIKEYERKIIMNKIEAVINGLKRINPSDVVVYDSNTSSPFFDFILVATVDSIRQANQAVVYIKEELAKLNLTIKSYEGEDSNWVLIDGYDYLVHIMTDDERERIAIDKLYMNLEKIDISKYF
;
A
#
# COMPACT_ATOMS: atom_id res chain seq x y z
N MET A 1 22.25 -9.07 1.49
CA MET A 1 23.56 -8.91 0.80
C MET A 1 23.28 -8.16 -0.47
N GLU A 2 23.90 -7.03 -0.67
CA GLU A 2 23.69 -6.19 -1.86
C GLU A 2 24.34 -6.84 -3.09
N TYR A 3 23.61 -6.88 -4.20
CA TYR A 3 24.13 -7.44 -5.46
C TYR A 3 24.95 -6.41 -6.21
N SER A 4 26.08 -6.84 -6.78
CA SER A 4 26.95 -5.95 -7.55
C SER A 4 26.29 -5.50 -8.87
N GLN A 5 26.66 -4.33 -9.38
CA GLN A 5 26.19 -3.82 -10.68
C GLN A 5 26.53 -4.77 -11.83
N ALA A 6 27.67 -5.49 -11.73
CA ALA A 6 28.06 -6.51 -12.70
C ALA A 6 27.06 -7.68 -12.72
N ARG A 7 26.58 -8.12 -11.53
CA ARG A 7 25.61 -9.19 -11.42
C ARG A 7 24.22 -8.77 -11.96
N ILE A 8 23.79 -7.55 -11.63
CA ILE A 8 22.54 -6.99 -12.16
C ILE A 8 22.59 -6.91 -13.69
N LYS A 9 23.70 -6.43 -14.25
CA LYS A 9 23.90 -6.39 -15.70
C LYS A 9 23.86 -7.77 -16.34
N GLU A 10 24.48 -8.76 -15.74
CA GLU A 10 24.42 -10.16 -16.20
C GLU A 10 22.98 -10.68 -16.26
N ILE A 11 22.19 -10.46 -15.21
CA ILE A 11 20.78 -10.85 -15.17
C ILE A 11 19.97 -10.12 -16.27
N HIS A 12 20.17 -8.80 -16.40
CA HIS A 12 19.53 -8.01 -17.44
C HIS A 12 19.84 -8.57 -18.83
N ASP A 13 21.11 -8.86 -19.12
CA ASP A 13 21.55 -9.36 -20.42
C ASP A 13 20.97 -10.77 -20.70
N LEU A 14 20.86 -11.64 -19.69
CA LEU A 14 20.22 -12.95 -19.81
C LEU A 14 18.72 -12.82 -20.13
N VAL A 15 18.00 -11.94 -19.44
CA VAL A 15 16.58 -11.67 -19.72
C VAL A 15 16.41 -11.08 -21.11
N TYR A 16 17.23 -10.10 -21.50
CA TYR A 16 17.22 -9.49 -22.82
C TYR A 16 17.44 -10.54 -23.92
N GLN A 17 18.47 -11.38 -23.80
CA GLN A 17 18.79 -12.39 -24.78
C GLN A 17 17.65 -13.43 -24.94
N LYS A 18 17.00 -13.80 -23.84
CA LYS A 18 15.83 -14.68 -23.89
C LYS A 18 14.70 -14.05 -24.72
N TYR A 19 14.37 -12.78 -24.47
CA TYR A 19 13.32 -12.09 -25.22
C TYR A 19 13.71 -11.89 -26.69
N LEU A 20 14.93 -11.47 -26.96
CA LEU A 20 15.44 -11.25 -28.31
C LEU A 20 15.42 -12.52 -29.16
N THR A 21 15.80 -13.66 -28.57
CA THR A 21 15.93 -14.93 -29.33
C THR A 21 14.64 -15.71 -29.39
N LYS A 22 13.86 -15.75 -28.30
CA LYS A 22 12.68 -16.60 -28.20
C LYS A 22 11.37 -15.86 -28.51
N TYR A 23 11.32 -14.54 -28.27
CA TYR A 23 10.12 -13.70 -28.41
C TYR A 23 10.41 -12.36 -29.11
N PRO A 24 11.04 -12.35 -30.32
CA PRO A 24 11.47 -11.11 -30.95
C PRO A 24 10.31 -10.14 -31.29
N ASP A 25 9.10 -10.67 -31.49
CA ASP A 25 7.88 -9.90 -31.71
C ASP A 25 7.25 -9.36 -30.41
N LYS A 26 7.81 -9.67 -29.25
CA LYS A 26 7.36 -9.24 -27.90
C LYS A 26 8.36 -8.33 -27.19
N MET A 27 9.26 -7.67 -27.90
CA MET A 27 10.28 -6.81 -27.29
C MET A 27 9.68 -5.63 -26.50
N SER A 28 8.45 -5.21 -26.78
CA SER A 28 7.73 -4.24 -25.93
C SER A 28 7.52 -4.72 -24.50
N ARG A 29 7.45 -6.04 -24.25
CA ARG A 29 7.43 -6.58 -22.89
C ARG A 29 8.79 -6.46 -22.21
N PHE A 30 9.88 -6.60 -22.94
CA PHE A 30 11.21 -6.37 -22.38
C PHE A 30 11.38 -4.89 -21.96
N THR A 31 10.93 -3.94 -22.80
CA THR A 31 10.89 -2.52 -22.41
C THR A 31 10.07 -2.29 -21.14
N HIS A 32 8.95 -2.97 -20.99
CA HIS A 32 8.17 -2.93 -19.74
C HIS A 32 8.97 -3.51 -18.55
N ILE A 33 9.65 -4.66 -18.72
CA ILE A 33 10.50 -5.26 -17.68
C ILE A 33 11.58 -4.26 -17.20
N GLU A 34 12.25 -3.56 -18.13
CA GLU A 34 13.22 -2.52 -17.79
C GLU A 34 12.56 -1.36 -17.03
N GLY A 35 11.35 -0.96 -17.44
CA GLY A 35 10.56 0.06 -16.75
C GLY A 35 10.22 -0.35 -15.31
N VAL A 36 9.79 -1.60 -15.09
CA VAL A 36 9.49 -2.15 -13.77
C VAL A 36 10.76 -2.19 -12.91
N ALA A 37 11.88 -2.68 -13.43
CA ALA A 37 13.15 -2.74 -12.71
C ALA A 37 13.62 -1.34 -12.28
N LYS A 38 13.56 -0.35 -13.17
CA LYS A 38 13.89 1.05 -12.89
C LYS A 38 12.98 1.66 -11.82
N MET A 39 11.67 1.43 -11.91
CA MET A 39 10.71 1.92 -10.94
C MET A 39 10.91 1.26 -9.57
N ALA A 40 11.09 -0.06 -9.53
CA ALA A 40 11.31 -0.80 -8.29
C ALA A 40 12.60 -0.35 -7.57
N LYS A 41 13.69 -0.17 -8.29
CA LYS A 41 14.94 0.41 -7.76
C LYS A 41 14.73 1.80 -7.16
N TYR A 42 14.06 2.69 -7.90
CA TYR A 42 13.79 4.06 -7.45
C TYR A 42 12.98 4.07 -6.15
N LEU A 43 11.92 3.26 -6.07
CA LEU A 43 11.09 3.16 -4.88
C LEU A 43 11.84 2.52 -3.70
N ALA A 44 12.68 1.52 -3.96
CA ALA A 44 13.50 0.91 -2.93
C ALA A 44 14.39 1.93 -2.23
N GLY A 45 15.01 2.85 -2.98
CA GLY A 45 15.79 3.96 -2.41
C GLY A 45 14.95 4.89 -1.54
N ILE A 46 13.70 5.20 -1.93
CA ILE A 46 12.80 6.04 -1.13
C ILE A 46 12.38 5.35 0.18
N TYR A 47 12.11 4.04 0.13
CA TYR A 47 11.55 3.29 1.26
C TYR A 47 12.59 2.49 2.07
N ASN A 48 13.90 2.76 1.86
CA ASN A 48 15.01 2.08 2.55
C ASN A 48 14.99 0.55 2.41
N VAL A 49 14.67 0.07 1.21
CA VAL A 49 14.79 -1.33 0.81
C VAL A 49 16.04 -1.49 -0.03
N ASP A 50 16.60 -2.71 -0.09
CA ASP A 50 17.75 -3.02 -0.94
C ASP A 50 17.41 -2.79 -2.42
N GLU A 51 17.98 -1.72 -3.00
CA GLU A 51 17.76 -1.31 -4.40
C GLU A 51 18.14 -2.42 -5.38
N SER A 52 19.21 -3.16 -5.09
CA SER A 52 19.68 -4.24 -5.96
C SER A 52 18.70 -5.43 -6.00
N LYS A 53 18.10 -5.77 -4.86
CA LYS A 53 17.05 -6.80 -4.80
C LYS A 53 15.81 -6.37 -5.57
N ALA A 54 15.35 -5.14 -5.39
CA ALA A 54 14.16 -4.61 -6.06
C ALA A 54 14.36 -4.55 -7.58
N GLU A 55 15.53 -4.08 -8.05
CA GLU A 55 15.90 -4.03 -9.47
C GLU A 55 15.88 -5.44 -10.08
N ILE A 56 16.50 -6.42 -9.43
CA ILE A 56 16.52 -7.82 -9.88
C ILE A 56 15.11 -8.42 -9.91
N CYS A 57 14.28 -8.20 -8.89
CA CYS A 57 12.89 -8.67 -8.90
C CYS A 57 12.13 -8.10 -10.10
N GLY A 58 12.30 -6.80 -10.38
CA GLY A 58 11.71 -6.16 -11.55
C GLY A 58 12.19 -6.77 -12.88
N LEU A 59 13.47 -7.15 -13.00
CA LEU A 59 14.01 -7.81 -14.19
C LEU A 59 13.45 -9.23 -14.40
N ILE A 60 13.12 -9.94 -13.33
CA ILE A 60 12.75 -11.37 -13.39
C ILE A 60 11.24 -11.59 -13.36
N HIS A 61 10.41 -10.65 -12.86
CA HIS A 61 8.97 -10.87 -12.57
C HIS A 61 8.20 -11.52 -13.74
N ASP A 62 8.50 -11.13 -14.96
CA ASP A 62 7.84 -11.61 -16.18
C ASP A 62 8.73 -12.56 -17.02
N TYR A 63 9.77 -13.18 -16.41
CA TYR A 63 10.73 -14.03 -17.15
C TYR A 63 10.08 -15.14 -17.95
N TYR A 64 8.98 -15.73 -17.47
CA TYR A 64 8.22 -16.79 -18.14
C TYR A 64 6.87 -16.33 -18.72
N LYS A 65 6.67 -15.03 -18.96
CA LYS A 65 5.37 -14.45 -19.41
C LYS A 65 4.80 -15.08 -20.67
N TYR A 66 5.63 -15.51 -21.58
CA TYR A 66 5.23 -16.05 -22.88
C TYR A 66 5.59 -17.54 -23.06
N GLU A 67 5.96 -18.23 -21.99
CA GLU A 67 6.09 -19.68 -22.04
C GLU A 67 4.72 -20.35 -22.16
N SER A 68 4.70 -21.57 -22.71
CA SER A 68 3.49 -22.38 -22.69
C SER A 68 3.09 -22.77 -21.27
N GLU A 69 1.79 -22.95 -21.03
CA GLU A 69 1.32 -23.44 -19.73
C GLU A 69 1.98 -24.77 -19.33
N ASP A 70 2.18 -25.67 -20.29
CA ASP A 70 2.80 -27.00 -20.04
C ASP A 70 4.24 -26.86 -19.57
N GLU A 71 5.00 -25.90 -20.05
CA GLU A 71 6.35 -25.63 -19.55
C GLU A 71 6.32 -24.96 -18.17
N MET A 72 5.40 -24.02 -17.96
CA MET A 72 5.26 -23.38 -16.65
C MET A 72 4.79 -24.37 -15.56
N LYS A 73 3.87 -25.30 -15.88
CA LYS A 73 3.41 -26.35 -14.96
C LYS A 73 4.54 -27.23 -14.45
N LYS A 74 5.58 -27.47 -15.23
CA LYS A 74 6.75 -28.26 -14.78
C LYS A 74 7.60 -27.58 -13.71
N LEU A 75 7.52 -26.25 -13.64
CA LEU A 75 8.28 -25.41 -12.69
C LEU A 75 7.53 -25.16 -11.40
N ILE A 76 6.18 -25.11 -11.49
CA ILE A 76 5.31 -24.72 -10.37
C ILE A 76 5.12 -25.91 -9.41
N ASN A 77 5.08 -25.64 -8.11
CA ASN A 77 4.78 -26.66 -7.12
C ASN A 77 3.38 -27.26 -7.37
N PRO A 78 3.22 -28.59 -7.38
CA PRO A 78 1.92 -29.24 -7.65
C PRO A 78 0.75 -28.74 -6.78
N LYS A 79 1.03 -28.34 -5.51
CA LYS A 79 0.00 -27.78 -4.61
C LYS A 79 -0.61 -26.45 -5.07
N ASP A 80 0.10 -25.73 -5.95
CA ASP A 80 -0.29 -24.40 -6.41
C ASP A 80 -0.99 -24.43 -7.80
N LEU A 81 -1.02 -25.63 -8.43
CA LEU A 81 -1.56 -25.79 -9.79
C LEU A 81 -3.07 -25.53 -9.87
N ASP A 82 -3.83 -25.91 -8.86
CA ASP A 82 -5.29 -25.70 -8.85
C ASP A 82 -5.64 -24.20 -8.86
N GLU A 83 -4.89 -23.39 -8.11
CA GLU A 83 -5.04 -21.94 -8.11
C GLU A 83 -4.65 -21.33 -9.46
N CYS A 84 -3.55 -21.78 -10.06
CA CYS A 84 -3.14 -21.34 -11.40
C CYS A 84 -4.15 -21.74 -12.49
N LEU A 85 -4.81 -22.88 -12.38
CA LEU A 85 -5.87 -23.32 -13.29
C LEU A 85 -7.13 -22.46 -13.15
N GLU A 86 -7.49 -22.06 -11.93
CA GLU A 86 -8.60 -21.13 -11.68
C GLU A 86 -8.26 -19.70 -12.14
N TYR A 87 -7.00 -19.27 -11.95
CA TYR A 87 -6.49 -17.94 -12.32
C TYR A 87 -5.24 -18.05 -13.21
N PRO A 88 -5.39 -18.28 -14.54
CA PRO A 88 -4.27 -18.58 -15.43
C PRO A 88 -3.19 -17.49 -15.50
N VAL A 89 -3.52 -16.26 -15.12
CA VAL A 89 -2.55 -15.17 -15.04
C VAL A 89 -1.44 -15.44 -14.02
N LEU A 90 -1.64 -16.34 -13.04
CA LEU A 90 -0.65 -16.71 -12.04
C LEU A 90 0.45 -17.64 -12.55
N PHE A 91 0.22 -18.39 -13.65
CA PHE A 91 1.23 -19.31 -14.17
C PHE A 91 2.59 -18.67 -14.36
N HIS A 92 2.62 -17.49 -15.02
CA HIS A 92 3.89 -16.84 -15.30
C HIS A 92 4.60 -16.30 -14.03
N SER A 93 3.86 -15.78 -13.06
CA SER A 93 4.48 -15.23 -11.85
C SER A 93 5.05 -16.33 -10.97
N TYR A 94 4.32 -17.44 -10.84
CA TYR A 94 4.78 -18.60 -10.08
C TYR A 94 6.00 -19.25 -10.75
N ALA A 95 5.93 -19.47 -12.06
CA ALA A 95 7.08 -19.99 -12.79
C ALA A 95 8.29 -19.02 -12.77
N SER A 96 8.07 -17.70 -12.91
CA SER A 96 9.15 -16.71 -12.86
C SER A 96 9.82 -16.66 -11.47
N SER A 97 9.07 -16.92 -10.40
CA SER A 97 9.67 -17.01 -9.06
C SER A 97 10.66 -18.18 -8.93
N GLU A 98 10.40 -19.30 -9.63
CA GLU A 98 11.32 -20.44 -9.67
C GLU A 98 12.58 -20.16 -10.51
N ALA A 99 12.49 -19.24 -11.49
CA ALA A 99 13.67 -18.84 -12.25
C ALA A 99 14.74 -18.18 -11.39
N LEU A 100 14.36 -17.54 -10.28
CA LEU A 100 15.31 -16.91 -9.36
C LEU A 100 16.40 -17.91 -8.88
N GLU A 101 15.98 -19.11 -8.52
CA GLU A 101 16.89 -20.19 -8.10
C GLU A 101 17.44 -20.97 -9.30
N ASN A 102 16.55 -21.44 -10.20
CA ASN A 102 16.92 -22.41 -11.23
C ASN A 102 17.72 -21.82 -12.41
N VAL A 103 17.60 -20.50 -12.66
CA VAL A 103 18.27 -19.82 -13.78
C VAL A 103 19.33 -18.85 -13.27
N PHE A 104 19.01 -18.11 -12.21
CA PHE A 104 19.85 -17.03 -11.73
C PHE A 104 20.67 -17.38 -10.47
N ASP A 105 20.52 -18.58 -9.91
CA ASP A 105 21.24 -19.06 -8.70
C ASP A 105 21.16 -18.04 -7.54
N ILE A 106 19.95 -17.52 -7.30
CA ILE A 106 19.66 -16.59 -6.21
C ILE A 106 18.69 -17.28 -5.25
N HIS A 107 19.15 -17.49 -4.00
CA HIS A 107 18.40 -18.15 -2.93
C HIS A 107 17.95 -17.13 -1.89
N ASP A 108 16.99 -16.27 -2.27
CA ASP A 108 16.42 -15.24 -1.42
C ASP A 108 14.89 -15.41 -1.36
N VAL A 109 14.40 -15.77 -0.17
CA VAL A 109 12.98 -16.11 0.03
C VAL A 109 12.08 -14.88 -0.17
N GLU A 110 12.53 -13.69 0.24
CA GLU A 110 11.77 -12.45 0.07
C GLU A 110 11.66 -12.05 -1.40
N MET A 111 12.75 -12.11 -2.15
CA MET A 111 12.75 -11.86 -3.59
C MET A 111 11.88 -12.86 -4.33
N LYS A 112 11.96 -14.16 -3.97
CA LYS A 112 11.12 -15.21 -4.54
C LYS A 112 9.64 -14.94 -4.29
N SER A 113 9.29 -14.52 -3.07
CA SER A 113 7.92 -14.14 -2.71
C SER A 113 7.45 -12.90 -3.48
N ALA A 114 8.30 -11.88 -3.62
CA ALA A 114 7.97 -10.67 -4.36
C ALA A 114 7.68 -10.95 -5.85
N ILE A 115 8.49 -11.80 -6.48
CA ILE A 115 8.27 -12.21 -7.88
C ILE A 115 7.00 -13.07 -7.98
N ARG A 116 6.80 -14.03 -7.07
CA ARG A 116 5.64 -14.91 -7.07
C ARG A 116 4.32 -14.13 -6.99
N ASN A 117 4.27 -13.14 -6.11
CA ASN A 117 3.04 -12.46 -5.74
C ASN A 117 2.82 -11.12 -6.47
N HIS A 118 3.63 -10.78 -7.48
CA HIS A 118 3.53 -9.48 -8.16
C HIS A 118 2.20 -9.24 -8.90
N VAL A 119 1.41 -10.28 -9.17
CA VAL A 119 0.13 -10.15 -9.90
C VAL A 119 -1.00 -9.69 -9.01
N PHE A 120 -1.20 -10.33 -7.86
CA PHE A 120 -2.32 -10.05 -6.96
C PHE A 120 -1.88 -9.52 -5.59
N GLY A 121 -0.61 -9.68 -5.22
CA GLY A 121 -0.12 -9.46 -3.87
C GLY A 121 -0.54 -10.58 -2.91
N HIS A 122 -0.35 -10.34 -1.62
CA HIS A 122 -0.86 -11.17 -0.52
C HIS A 122 -1.03 -10.31 0.75
N LEU A 123 -1.66 -10.86 1.80
CA LEU A 123 -1.80 -10.16 3.07
C LEU A 123 -0.45 -10.02 3.78
N ASN A 124 -0.25 -8.90 4.47
CA ASN A 124 0.99 -8.57 5.18
C ASN A 124 2.24 -8.59 4.29
N MET A 125 2.15 -8.01 3.09
CA MET A 125 3.31 -7.88 2.20
C MET A 125 4.48 -7.18 2.87
N THR A 126 5.70 -7.66 2.62
CA THR A 126 6.91 -6.91 2.94
C THR A 126 7.01 -5.67 2.06
N ARG A 127 7.87 -4.72 2.44
CA ARG A 127 8.07 -3.52 1.65
C ARG A 127 8.65 -3.82 0.25
N LEU A 128 9.48 -4.85 0.11
CA LEU A 128 9.97 -5.30 -1.21
C LEU A 128 8.83 -5.83 -2.09
N GLU A 129 7.94 -6.61 -1.52
CA GLU A 129 6.77 -7.15 -2.24
C GLU A 129 5.82 -6.05 -2.69
N GLU A 130 5.52 -5.08 -1.81
CA GLU A 130 4.73 -3.89 -2.14
C GLU A 130 5.36 -3.10 -3.30
N ILE A 131 6.69 -2.91 -3.28
CA ILE A 131 7.43 -2.18 -4.31
C ILE A 131 7.34 -2.91 -5.65
N VAL A 132 7.56 -4.21 -5.70
CA VAL A 132 7.52 -4.99 -6.95
C VAL A 132 6.11 -4.99 -7.54
N LEU A 133 5.08 -5.23 -6.71
CA LEU A 133 3.67 -5.20 -7.11
C LEU A 133 3.29 -3.86 -7.75
N ILE A 134 3.58 -2.75 -7.06
CA ILE A 134 3.17 -1.43 -7.54
C ILE A 134 4.01 -0.94 -8.73
N SER A 135 5.27 -1.38 -8.84
CA SER A 135 6.14 -1.03 -9.96
C SER A 135 5.64 -1.61 -11.28
N ASP A 136 5.14 -2.86 -11.29
CA ASP A 136 4.50 -3.45 -12.49
C ASP A 136 3.29 -2.63 -12.95
N TYR A 137 2.52 -2.08 -12.01
CA TYR A 137 1.35 -1.27 -12.34
C TYR A 137 1.71 0.17 -12.76
N THR A 138 2.79 0.75 -12.23
CA THR A 138 3.09 2.19 -12.32
C THR A 138 4.33 2.56 -13.14
N GLU A 139 5.04 1.59 -13.78
CA GLU A 139 6.21 1.90 -14.58
C GLU A 139 5.91 2.88 -15.74
N GLU A 140 6.93 3.60 -16.21
CA GLU A 140 6.75 4.78 -17.08
C GLU A 140 6.05 4.51 -18.42
N ASN A 141 6.15 3.28 -18.96
CA ASN A 141 5.53 2.91 -20.23
C ASN A 141 4.04 2.54 -20.08
N ARG A 142 3.52 2.44 -18.86
CA ARG A 142 2.09 2.27 -18.59
C ARG A 142 1.35 3.61 -18.77
N THR A 143 0.64 3.77 -19.88
CA THR A 143 -0.01 5.03 -20.28
C THR A 143 -1.52 5.08 -19.97
N TYR A 144 -2.08 4.06 -19.38
CA TYR A 144 -3.48 4.08 -18.94
C TYR A 144 -3.68 5.12 -17.84
N LYS A 145 -4.84 5.79 -17.87
CA LYS A 145 -5.17 6.87 -16.92
C LYS A 145 -5.00 6.43 -15.47
N SER A 146 -5.52 5.27 -15.09
CA SER A 146 -5.38 4.72 -13.73
C SER A 146 -3.92 4.46 -13.34
N CYS A 147 -3.08 3.98 -14.26
CA CYS A 147 -1.66 3.78 -13.99
C CYS A 147 -0.94 5.12 -13.76
N ILE A 148 -1.29 6.16 -14.53
CA ILE A 148 -0.73 7.51 -14.36
C ILE A 148 -1.18 8.10 -13.01
N GLU A 149 -2.45 7.97 -12.66
CA GLU A 149 -2.99 8.45 -11.38
C GLU A 149 -2.32 7.74 -10.19
N ALA A 150 -2.21 6.40 -10.23
CA ALA A 150 -1.52 5.63 -9.21
C ALA A 150 -0.03 6.01 -9.10
N ARG A 151 0.66 6.24 -10.23
CA ARG A 151 2.05 6.73 -10.26
C ARG A 151 2.18 8.09 -9.60
N ASN A 152 1.28 9.03 -9.88
CA ASN A 152 1.30 10.35 -9.25
C ASN A 152 1.09 10.24 -7.74
N THR A 153 0.15 9.42 -7.29
CA THR A 153 -0.09 9.13 -5.87
C THR A 153 1.16 8.52 -5.22
N LEU A 154 1.80 7.56 -5.88
CA LEU A 154 3.02 6.92 -5.42
C LEU A 154 4.19 7.91 -5.29
N LEU A 155 4.41 8.73 -6.32
CA LEU A 155 5.48 9.74 -6.34
C LEU A 155 5.23 10.89 -5.35
N SER A 156 4.00 11.12 -4.91
CA SER A 156 3.70 12.02 -3.80
C SER A 156 4.01 11.42 -2.41
N GLY A 157 4.54 10.20 -2.35
CA GLY A 157 4.94 9.53 -1.11
C GLY A 157 3.83 8.68 -0.46
N ASN A 158 2.73 8.40 -1.16
CA ASN A 158 1.61 7.64 -0.59
C ASN A 158 1.51 6.24 -1.22
N LEU A 159 2.42 5.34 -0.79
CA LEU A 159 2.49 3.97 -1.28
C LEU A 159 1.22 3.17 -0.96
N ASP A 160 0.73 3.26 0.28
CA ASP A 160 -0.45 2.49 0.71
C ASP A 160 -1.67 2.85 -0.14
N LYS A 161 -1.87 4.14 -0.42
CA LYS A 161 -2.96 4.59 -1.29
C LYS A 161 -2.77 4.17 -2.74
N ALA A 162 -1.54 4.20 -3.27
CA ALA A 162 -1.27 3.76 -4.63
C ALA A 162 -1.58 2.26 -4.81
N ILE A 163 -1.23 1.42 -3.82
CA ILE A 163 -1.56 -0.01 -3.82
C ILE A 163 -3.08 -0.21 -3.71
N LEU A 164 -3.75 0.50 -2.81
CA LEU A 164 -5.19 0.42 -2.66
C LEU A 164 -5.92 0.76 -3.97
N ASP A 165 -5.57 1.90 -4.57
CA ASP A 165 -6.22 2.39 -5.79
C ASP A 165 -5.95 1.47 -6.99
N SER A 166 -4.72 0.97 -7.15
CA SER A 166 -4.36 0.04 -8.22
C SER A 166 -5.07 -1.31 -8.08
N THR A 167 -5.19 -1.83 -6.84
CA THR A 167 -5.91 -3.07 -6.59
C THR A 167 -7.41 -2.91 -6.88
N LYS A 168 -8.02 -1.81 -6.42
CA LYS A 168 -9.43 -1.48 -6.73
C LYS A 168 -9.68 -1.33 -8.23
N ASP A 169 -8.75 -0.70 -8.96
CA ASP A 169 -8.86 -0.53 -10.41
C ASP A 169 -8.75 -1.87 -11.14
N THR A 170 -7.82 -2.73 -10.72
CA THR A 170 -7.65 -4.08 -11.27
C THR A 170 -8.92 -4.92 -11.07
N VAL A 171 -9.51 -4.91 -9.86
CA VAL A 171 -10.78 -5.59 -9.58
C VAL A 171 -11.90 -5.08 -10.49
N LYS A 172 -12.06 -3.75 -10.59
CA LYS A 172 -13.07 -3.14 -11.49
C LYS A 172 -12.85 -3.53 -12.95
N TYR A 173 -11.60 -3.54 -13.40
CA TYR A 173 -11.26 -3.93 -14.78
C TYR A 173 -11.62 -5.38 -15.07
N VAL A 174 -11.29 -6.31 -14.16
CA VAL A 174 -11.61 -7.74 -14.31
C VAL A 174 -13.12 -7.94 -14.39
N ILE A 175 -13.89 -7.33 -13.48
CA ILE A 175 -15.36 -7.40 -13.48
C ILE A 175 -15.93 -6.84 -14.79
N LYS A 176 -15.45 -5.68 -15.25
CA LYS A 176 -15.87 -5.05 -16.51
C LYS A 176 -15.61 -5.95 -17.74
N LYS A 177 -14.58 -6.79 -17.69
CA LYS A 177 -14.26 -7.77 -18.73
C LYS A 177 -15.04 -9.08 -18.59
N GLY A 178 -15.95 -9.21 -17.63
CA GLY A 178 -16.72 -10.43 -17.36
C GLY A 178 -15.92 -11.52 -16.64
N GLY A 179 -14.73 -11.20 -16.13
CA GLY A 179 -13.89 -12.09 -15.33
C GLY A 179 -14.27 -12.10 -13.86
N LYS A 180 -13.66 -13.01 -13.10
CA LYS A 180 -13.79 -13.16 -11.65
C LYS A 180 -12.52 -12.64 -10.99
N PRO A 181 -12.58 -11.56 -10.18
CA PRO A 181 -11.42 -11.13 -9.40
C PRO A 181 -10.99 -12.20 -8.40
N HIS A 182 -9.71 -12.26 -8.09
CA HIS A 182 -9.21 -13.17 -7.06
C HIS A 182 -9.71 -12.74 -5.68
N PRO A 183 -10.24 -13.65 -4.82
CA PRO A 183 -10.77 -13.29 -3.50
C PRO A 183 -9.77 -12.50 -2.64
N LEU A 184 -8.50 -12.87 -2.69
CA LEU A 184 -7.41 -12.19 -1.99
C LEU A 184 -7.33 -10.68 -2.28
N GLN A 185 -7.70 -10.23 -3.48
CA GLN A 185 -7.69 -8.79 -3.81
C GLN A 185 -8.68 -7.98 -2.96
N TYR A 186 -9.83 -8.57 -2.58
CA TYR A 186 -10.78 -7.92 -1.67
C TYR A 186 -10.24 -7.82 -0.24
N ASP A 187 -9.48 -8.82 0.21
CA ASP A 187 -8.88 -8.80 1.54
C ASP A 187 -7.71 -7.81 1.59
N ILE A 188 -6.90 -7.71 0.53
CA ILE A 188 -5.86 -6.67 0.38
C ILE A 188 -6.49 -5.26 0.38
N ILE A 189 -7.61 -5.05 -0.31
CA ILE A 189 -8.32 -3.76 -0.28
C ILE A 189 -8.68 -3.39 1.17
N LYS A 190 -9.27 -4.31 1.94
CA LYS A 190 -9.63 -4.07 3.35
C LYS A 190 -8.40 -3.79 4.22
N GLU A 191 -7.31 -4.55 4.00
CA GLU A 191 -6.05 -4.36 4.73
C GLU A 191 -5.51 -2.94 4.51
N TYR A 192 -5.43 -2.48 3.26
CA TYR A 192 -4.89 -1.15 2.94
C TYR A 192 -5.85 -0.01 3.32
N GLU A 193 -7.17 -0.20 3.23
CA GLU A 193 -8.14 0.74 3.80
C GLU A 193 -7.91 0.92 5.30
N ARG A 194 -7.80 -0.18 6.06
CA ARG A 194 -7.52 -0.13 7.48
C ARG A 194 -6.14 0.48 7.80
N LYS A 195 -5.11 0.15 7.03
CA LYS A 195 -3.75 0.70 7.18
C LYS A 195 -3.74 2.22 7.02
N ILE A 196 -4.45 2.74 6.02
CA ILE A 196 -4.58 4.18 5.78
C ILE A 196 -5.31 4.88 6.93
N ILE A 197 -6.41 4.30 7.43
CA ILE A 197 -7.14 4.81 8.60
C ILE A 197 -6.22 4.85 9.82
N MET A 198 -5.50 3.76 10.10
CA MET A 198 -4.60 3.70 11.27
C MET A 198 -3.45 4.71 11.17
N ASN A 199 -2.89 4.96 9.97
CA ASN A 199 -1.86 5.98 9.77
C ASN A 199 -2.39 7.40 10.07
N LYS A 200 -3.64 7.71 9.72
CA LYS A 200 -4.29 9.00 10.06
C LYS A 200 -4.49 9.12 11.57
N ILE A 201 -5.01 8.08 12.22
CA ILE A 201 -5.20 8.03 13.68
C ILE A 201 -3.87 8.28 14.37
N GLU A 202 -2.81 7.60 13.96
CA GLU A 202 -1.46 7.76 14.51
C GLU A 202 -0.96 9.21 14.38
N ALA A 203 -1.11 9.84 13.22
CA ALA A 203 -0.72 11.22 13.01
C ALA A 203 -1.49 12.18 13.95
N VAL A 204 -2.81 12.00 14.08
CA VAL A 204 -3.63 12.79 15.00
C VAL A 204 -3.18 12.60 16.45
N ILE A 205 -2.97 11.35 16.89
CA ILE A 205 -2.50 11.03 18.24
C ILE A 205 -1.12 11.63 18.50
N ASN A 206 -0.18 11.55 17.55
CA ASN A 206 1.15 12.14 17.70
C ASN A 206 1.09 13.67 17.87
N GLY A 207 0.18 14.34 17.18
CA GLY A 207 -0.11 15.76 17.39
C GLY A 207 -0.65 16.03 18.80
N LEU A 208 -1.62 15.23 19.27
CA LEU A 208 -2.21 15.34 20.60
C LEU A 208 -1.21 15.05 21.73
N LYS A 209 -0.32 14.08 21.58
CA LYS A 209 0.71 13.76 22.59
C LYS A 209 1.59 14.96 22.96
N ARG A 210 1.79 15.89 22.03
CA ARG A 210 2.60 17.11 22.27
C ARG A 210 1.96 18.08 23.25
N ILE A 211 0.67 17.95 23.53
CA ILE A 211 -0.06 18.77 24.51
C ILE A 211 -0.44 17.97 25.77
N ASN A 212 -0.06 16.68 25.85
CA ASN A 212 -0.33 15.79 26.97
C ASN A 212 -1.82 15.75 27.36
N PRO A 213 -2.71 15.20 26.50
CA PRO A 213 -4.14 15.12 26.81
C PRO A 213 -4.38 14.20 28.00
N SER A 214 -5.42 14.48 28.80
CA SER A 214 -5.79 13.65 29.95
C SER A 214 -6.51 12.36 29.59
N ASP A 215 -7.24 12.35 28.45
CA ASP A 215 -7.89 11.17 27.88
C ASP A 215 -8.01 11.28 26.35
N VAL A 216 -7.91 10.14 25.68
CA VAL A 216 -8.13 10.03 24.21
C VAL A 216 -8.88 8.75 23.92
N VAL A 217 -9.99 8.87 23.19
CA VAL A 217 -10.80 7.74 22.74
C VAL A 217 -10.98 7.85 21.22
N VAL A 218 -10.85 6.73 20.52
CA VAL A 218 -11.11 6.65 19.06
C VAL A 218 -12.23 5.66 18.82
N TYR A 219 -13.25 6.10 18.11
CA TYR A 219 -14.41 5.32 17.72
C TYR A 219 -14.33 4.95 16.24
N ASP A 220 -14.51 3.66 15.91
CA ASP A 220 -14.66 3.19 14.54
C ASP A 220 -16.05 3.55 14.03
N SER A 221 -16.13 4.43 13.05
CA SER A 221 -17.39 4.83 12.42
C SER A 221 -17.53 4.33 10.98
N ASN A 222 -16.52 3.65 10.45
CA ASN A 222 -16.47 3.20 9.06
C ASN A 222 -17.67 2.31 8.65
N THR A 223 -18.17 1.48 9.56
CA THR A 223 -19.33 0.62 9.32
C THR A 223 -20.66 1.29 9.58
N SER A 224 -20.68 2.40 10.33
CA SER A 224 -21.89 3.05 10.84
C SER A 224 -22.17 4.41 10.19
N SER A 225 -21.17 5.03 9.59
CA SER A 225 -21.27 6.32 8.90
C SER A 225 -20.77 6.19 7.45
N PRO A 226 -21.50 6.73 6.48
CA PRO A 226 -21.00 6.83 5.11
C PRO A 226 -20.03 8.01 4.91
N PHE A 227 -19.79 8.83 5.94
CA PHE A 227 -19.04 10.07 5.84
C PHE A 227 -17.70 10.04 6.57
N PHE A 228 -17.59 9.26 7.65
CA PHE A 228 -16.43 9.27 8.51
C PHE A 228 -15.94 7.84 8.79
N ASP A 229 -14.63 7.64 8.65
CA ASP A 229 -13.95 6.39 8.95
C ASP A 229 -13.75 6.23 10.47
N PHE A 230 -13.42 7.32 11.16
CA PHE A 230 -13.28 7.33 12.62
C PHE A 230 -13.63 8.68 13.22
N ILE A 231 -13.94 8.65 14.51
CA ILE A 231 -14.15 9.85 15.34
C ILE A 231 -13.24 9.75 16.54
N LEU A 232 -12.45 10.80 16.79
CA LEU A 232 -11.56 10.87 17.94
C LEU A 232 -12.06 11.94 18.91
N VAL A 233 -12.10 11.61 20.19
CA VAL A 233 -12.43 12.54 21.28
C VAL A 233 -11.23 12.61 22.22
N ALA A 234 -10.72 13.81 22.44
CA ALA A 234 -9.59 14.08 23.33
C ALA A 234 -10.00 15.08 24.43
N THR A 235 -9.58 14.84 25.67
CA THR A 235 -9.75 15.77 26.79
C THR A 235 -8.46 16.51 27.06
N VAL A 236 -8.56 17.81 27.28
CA VAL A 236 -7.45 18.72 27.57
C VAL A 236 -7.78 19.60 28.77
N ASP A 237 -6.73 20.12 29.44
CA ASP A 237 -6.89 20.91 30.67
C ASP A 237 -7.24 22.39 30.40
N SER A 238 -7.11 22.87 29.19
CA SER A 238 -7.32 24.28 28.84
C SER A 238 -7.63 24.54 27.36
N ILE A 239 -8.31 25.66 27.11
CA ILE A 239 -8.57 26.23 25.78
C ILE A 239 -7.25 26.39 24.98
N ARG A 240 -6.19 26.84 25.67
CA ARG A 240 -4.87 27.00 25.04
C ARG A 240 -4.32 25.67 24.47
N GLN A 241 -4.46 24.57 25.23
CA GLN A 241 -4.07 23.25 24.74
C GLN A 241 -4.92 22.82 23.57
N ALA A 242 -6.25 23.06 23.61
CA ALA A 242 -7.14 22.72 22.49
C ALA A 242 -6.70 23.42 21.18
N ASN A 243 -6.42 24.73 21.24
CA ASN A 243 -5.93 25.46 20.07
C ASN A 243 -4.56 25.00 19.59
N GLN A 244 -3.65 24.72 20.52
CA GLN A 244 -2.30 24.25 20.18
C GLN A 244 -2.32 22.84 19.54
N ALA A 245 -3.27 21.98 19.94
CA ALA A 245 -3.44 20.66 19.35
C ALA A 245 -3.71 20.73 17.86
N VAL A 246 -4.54 21.68 17.39
CA VAL A 246 -4.82 21.88 15.96
C VAL A 246 -3.54 22.09 15.16
N VAL A 247 -2.63 22.91 15.68
CA VAL A 247 -1.33 23.20 15.02
C VAL A 247 -0.51 21.92 14.91
N TYR A 248 -0.36 21.19 16.01
CA TYR A 248 0.45 19.98 16.04
C TYR A 248 -0.14 18.84 15.19
N ILE A 249 -1.47 18.68 15.19
CA ILE A 249 -2.15 17.70 14.32
C ILE A 249 -1.90 18.04 12.84
N LYS A 250 -1.99 19.32 12.45
CA LYS A 250 -1.67 19.75 11.08
C LYS A 250 -0.23 19.43 10.69
N GLU A 251 0.73 19.65 11.60
CA GLU A 251 2.15 19.33 11.36
C GLU A 251 2.37 17.81 11.16
N GLU A 252 1.73 16.98 11.99
CA GLU A 252 1.88 15.52 11.84
C GLU A 252 1.19 14.99 10.56
N LEU A 253 0.00 15.50 10.22
CA LEU A 253 -0.68 15.15 8.97
C LEU A 253 0.11 15.57 7.74
N ALA A 254 0.79 16.73 7.79
CA ALA A 254 1.62 17.20 6.68
C ALA A 254 2.78 16.25 6.35
N LYS A 255 3.31 15.49 7.33
CA LYS A 255 4.32 14.44 7.08
C LYS A 255 3.79 13.30 6.20
N LEU A 256 2.48 13.10 6.19
CA LEU A 256 1.77 12.14 5.34
C LEU A 256 1.21 12.77 4.06
N ASN A 257 1.57 14.02 3.75
CA ASN A 257 0.97 14.82 2.67
C ASN A 257 -0.55 14.97 2.80
N LEU A 258 -1.07 14.97 4.05
CA LEU A 258 -2.48 15.16 4.36
C LEU A 258 -2.72 16.55 4.96
N THR A 259 -3.97 17.03 4.80
CA THR A 259 -4.45 18.29 5.37
C THR A 259 -5.79 18.08 6.04
N ILE A 260 -6.18 18.97 6.94
CA ILE A 260 -7.56 19.05 7.41
C ILE A 260 -8.39 19.89 6.44
N LYS A 261 -9.70 19.67 6.42
CA LYS A 261 -10.66 20.46 5.64
C LYS A 261 -10.96 21.80 6.33
N SER A 262 -11.31 21.75 7.60
CA SER A 262 -11.61 22.91 8.43
C SER A 262 -11.46 22.57 9.91
N TYR A 263 -11.48 23.59 10.76
CA TYR A 263 -11.69 23.44 12.19
C TYR A 263 -12.54 24.60 12.70
N GLU A 264 -13.29 24.37 13.78
CA GLU A 264 -14.19 25.30 14.43
C GLU A 264 -13.95 25.30 15.94
N GLY A 265 -14.45 26.35 16.62
CA GLY A 265 -14.36 26.44 18.08
C GLY A 265 -13.03 27.00 18.59
N GLU A 266 -12.30 27.78 17.78
CA GLU A 266 -11.11 28.52 18.24
C GLU A 266 -11.45 29.38 19.46
N ASP A 267 -10.56 29.41 20.46
CA ASP A 267 -10.73 30.09 21.74
C ASP A 267 -11.95 29.67 22.59
N SER A 268 -12.42 28.43 22.38
CA SER A 268 -13.51 27.85 23.16
C SER A 268 -13.09 26.56 23.86
N ASN A 269 -13.98 26.04 24.72
CA ASN A 269 -13.77 24.78 25.45
C ASN A 269 -13.94 23.53 24.56
N TRP A 270 -14.29 23.70 23.30
CA TRP A 270 -14.50 22.63 22.34
C TRP A 270 -14.04 23.05 20.95
N VAL A 271 -12.97 22.45 20.49
CA VAL A 271 -12.47 22.54 19.10
C VAL A 271 -12.88 21.28 18.36
N LEU A 272 -13.46 21.47 17.16
CA LEU A 272 -13.79 20.40 16.24
C LEU A 272 -12.92 20.53 14.98
N ILE A 273 -12.22 19.45 14.63
CA ILE A 273 -11.49 19.34 13.36
C ILE A 273 -12.28 18.43 12.43
N ASP A 274 -12.57 18.92 11.21
CA ASP A 274 -13.07 18.14 10.07
C ASP A 274 -11.87 17.74 9.21
N GLY A 275 -11.57 16.45 9.16
CA GLY A 275 -10.46 15.84 8.40
C GLY A 275 -10.89 15.24 7.07
N TYR A 276 -12.04 15.63 6.51
CA TYR A 276 -12.75 15.06 5.36
C TYR A 276 -13.46 13.75 5.67
N ASP A 277 -12.75 12.72 6.01
CA ASP A 277 -13.26 11.38 6.30
C ASP A 277 -13.10 10.98 7.79
N TYR A 278 -12.78 11.93 8.65
CA TYR A 278 -12.74 11.75 10.11
C TYR A 278 -13.05 13.06 10.86
N LEU A 279 -13.45 12.92 12.12
CA LEU A 279 -13.66 14.05 13.05
C LEU A 279 -12.74 13.92 14.26
N VAL A 280 -12.24 15.07 14.74
CA VAL A 280 -11.51 15.16 16.01
C VAL A 280 -12.16 16.20 16.90
N HIS A 281 -12.71 15.76 18.05
CA HIS A 281 -13.21 16.61 19.10
C HIS A 281 -12.12 16.79 20.16
N ILE A 282 -11.74 18.03 20.45
CA ILE A 282 -10.78 18.38 21.50
C ILE A 282 -11.52 19.25 22.48
N MET A 283 -11.72 18.77 23.70
CA MET A 283 -12.63 19.37 24.67
C MET A 283 -11.97 19.50 26.04
N THR A 284 -12.35 20.53 26.81
CA THR A 284 -12.09 20.53 28.26
C THR A 284 -12.99 19.48 28.94
N ASP A 285 -12.59 19.02 30.11
CA ASP A 285 -13.32 18.00 30.88
C ASP A 285 -14.77 18.42 31.16
N ASP A 286 -14.94 19.63 31.69
CA ASP A 286 -16.27 20.21 31.98
C ASP A 286 -17.18 20.26 30.72
N GLU A 287 -16.62 20.60 29.59
CA GLU A 287 -17.36 20.68 28.32
C GLU A 287 -17.72 19.30 27.78
N ARG A 288 -16.81 18.33 27.91
CA ARG A 288 -17.05 16.93 27.52
C ARG A 288 -18.19 16.31 28.33
N GLU A 289 -18.18 16.56 29.67
CA GLU A 289 -19.26 16.13 30.55
C GLU A 289 -20.59 16.83 30.22
N ARG A 290 -20.55 18.15 30.04
CA ARG A 290 -21.74 18.96 29.73
C ARG A 290 -22.44 18.51 28.47
N ILE A 291 -21.69 18.25 27.39
CA ILE A 291 -22.20 17.80 26.11
C ILE A 291 -22.53 16.30 26.14
N ALA A 292 -21.86 15.55 27.01
CA ALA A 292 -21.97 14.10 27.12
C ALA A 292 -21.72 13.40 25.77
N ILE A 293 -20.69 13.85 25.02
CA ILE A 293 -20.41 13.44 23.64
C ILE A 293 -20.18 11.93 23.51
N ASP A 294 -19.61 11.29 24.51
CA ASP A 294 -19.39 9.84 24.53
C ASP A 294 -20.69 9.04 24.46
N LYS A 295 -21.83 9.61 24.89
CA LYS A 295 -23.14 8.98 24.75
C LYS A 295 -23.62 8.96 23.30
N LEU A 296 -23.21 9.93 22.48
CA LEU A 296 -23.53 9.97 21.07
C LEU A 296 -22.83 8.81 20.32
N TYR A 297 -21.63 8.44 20.76
CA TYR A 297 -20.79 7.43 20.11
C TYR A 297 -20.78 6.09 20.86
N MET A 298 -21.61 5.91 21.88
CA MET A 298 -21.61 4.71 22.76
C MET A 298 -21.88 3.38 22.03
N ASN A 299 -22.50 3.43 20.85
CA ASN A 299 -22.81 2.25 20.04
C ASN A 299 -21.70 1.92 19.02
N LEU A 300 -20.67 2.75 18.92
CA LEU A 300 -19.54 2.52 18.05
C LEU A 300 -18.47 1.68 18.77
N GLU A 301 -17.77 0.83 18.03
CA GLU A 301 -16.62 0.11 18.55
C GLU A 301 -15.46 1.08 18.81
N LYS A 302 -14.72 0.84 19.91
CA LYS A 302 -13.51 1.60 20.19
C LYS A 302 -12.31 0.96 19.53
N ILE A 303 -11.53 1.77 18.83
CA ILE A 303 -10.24 1.34 18.28
C ILE A 303 -9.22 1.29 19.42
N ASP A 304 -8.51 0.16 19.54
CA ASP A 304 -7.41 0.05 20.52
C ASP A 304 -6.23 0.93 20.08
N ILE A 305 -5.94 1.90 20.93
CA ILE A 305 -4.83 2.87 20.74
C ILE A 305 -3.75 2.73 21.80
N SER A 306 -3.78 1.68 22.63
CA SER A 306 -2.84 1.44 23.72
C SER A 306 -1.37 1.42 23.28
N LYS A 307 -1.10 1.00 22.06
CA LYS A 307 0.25 0.98 21.49
C LYS A 307 0.85 2.39 21.27
N TYR A 308 0.03 3.44 21.31
CA TYR A 308 0.48 4.82 21.10
C TYR A 308 0.74 5.56 22.40
N PHE A 309 0.31 5.09 23.55
CA PHE A 309 0.49 5.64 24.89
C PHE A 309 1.18 4.60 25.79
#